data_e1cddae3ff819f199d8ce858af51300f
#
_entry.id   e1cddae3ff819f199d8ce858af51300f
#
_cell.length_a   1.000
_cell.length_b   1.000
_cell.length_c   1.000
_cell.angle_alpha   90.00
_cell.angle_beta   90.00
_cell.angle_gamma   90.00
#
_symmetry.space_group_name_H-M   'P 1'
#
loop_
_entity.id
_entity.type
_entity.pdbx_description
1 polymer ?
#
loop_
_entity_poly.entity_id
_entity_poly.type
_entity_poly.pdbx_seq_one_letter_code
_entity_poly.pdbx_strand_id
1 'polypeptide(L)'
;EISECLVGSEMCIRDSPYKLCATLKNLDYEVIQKITAIILFDDVHTATAWRILENYTRIPVEHIMIERIKQNKSLVDIKLTARACQEHYQKQVDSFVIVSSDSDYWGLISSLPDARFLVMIEREKCGPDMKAALAESGIFYCYLDDFYSGNSEDIKKNALFKEMYRWIDNSVHLNVNDMFDAALRNTRIEMSPAERRQFYEKHIRHMTLTIDENGNVSIELKRG
;
A
#
# COMPACT_ATOMS: atom_id res chain seq x y z
N GLU A 1 14.08 -2.21 -15.40
CA GLU A 1 13.58 -0.88 -14.99
C GLU A 1 13.11 -0.95 -13.54
N ILE A 2 13.76 -0.19 -12.68
CA ILE A 2 13.40 -0.07 -11.26
C ILE A 2 12.72 1.29 -11.10
N SER A 3 11.51 1.30 -10.54
CA SER A 3 10.74 2.52 -10.32
C SER A 3 10.46 2.73 -8.84
N GLU A 4 10.59 3.95 -8.38
CA GLU A 4 10.20 4.37 -7.04
C GLU A 4 9.12 5.45 -7.09
N CYS A 5 8.19 5.40 -6.14
CA CYS A 5 7.16 6.40 -5.97
C CYS A 5 7.54 7.32 -4.80
N LEU A 6 7.80 8.59 -5.09
CA LEU A 6 8.18 9.61 -4.12
C LEU A 6 6.99 10.53 -3.85
N VAL A 7 6.56 10.60 -2.62
CA VAL A 7 5.37 11.35 -2.22
C VAL A 7 5.74 12.46 -1.26
N GLY A 8 5.51 13.71 -1.64
CA GLY A 8 5.63 14.86 -0.75
C GLY A 8 4.31 15.15 -0.02
N SER A 9 4.36 15.31 1.29
CA SER A 9 3.17 15.50 2.14
C SER A 9 2.57 16.90 2.11
N GLU A 10 3.11 17.82 1.35
CA GLU A 10 2.56 19.19 1.17
C GLU A 10 1.20 19.18 0.46
N MET A 11 0.78 18.02 0.00
CA MET A 11 -0.56 17.78 -0.50
C MET A 11 -1.58 17.84 0.65
N CYS A 12 -2.76 18.40 0.40
CA CYS A 12 -3.81 18.63 1.39
C CYS A 12 -4.20 17.34 2.14
N ILE A 13 -4.01 17.36 3.43
CA ILE A 13 -3.95 16.24 4.37
C ILE A 13 -5.16 15.31 4.36
N ARG A 14 -6.33 15.80 3.98
CA ARG A 14 -7.57 15.06 4.23
C ARG A 14 -7.88 13.98 3.19
N ASP A 15 -7.74 14.30 1.91
CA ASP A 15 -8.18 13.42 0.83
C ASP A 15 -7.05 12.88 -0.05
N SER A 16 -5.84 13.47 0.02
CA SER A 16 -4.71 13.09 -0.82
C SER A 16 -4.24 11.64 -0.65
N PRO A 17 -4.20 11.05 0.56
CA PRO A 17 -3.90 9.62 0.71
C PRO A 17 -4.91 8.72 0.00
N TYR A 18 -6.20 9.10 0.04
CA TYR A 18 -7.25 8.33 -0.65
C TYR A 18 -7.19 8.51 -2.16
N LYS A 19 -6.89 9.72 -2.63
CA LYS A 19 -6.65 10.01 -4.06
C LYS A 19 -5.50 9.17 -4.58
N LEU A 20 -4.39 9.12 -3.86
CA LEU A 20 -3.24 8.30 -4.25
C LEU A 20 -3.57 6.79 -4.24
N CYS A 21 -4.25 6.29 -3.21
CA CYS A 21 -4.72 4.92 -3.18
C CYS A 21 -5.59 4.58 -4.40
N ALA A 22 -6.53 5.47 -4.75
CA ALA A 22 -7.41 5.29 -5.89
C ALA A 22 -6.62 5.32 -7.20
N THR A 23 -5.69 6.26 -7.37
CA THR A 23 -4.84 6.37 -8.55
C THR A 23 -3.98 5.14 -8.74
N LEU A 24 -3.27 4.69 -7.69
CA LEU A 24 -2.44 3.50 -7.75
C LEU A 24 -3.23 2.24 -8.11
N LYS A 25 -4.48 2.13 -7.63
CA LYS A 25 -5.36 1.01 -7.99
C LYS A 25 -5.74 0.99 -9.48
N ASN A 26 -5.81 2.17 -10.10
CA ASN A 26 -6.23 2.33 -11.50
C ASN A 26 -5.06 2.44 -12.48
N LEU A 27 -3.81 2.44 -12.01
CA LEU A 27 -2.66 2.31 -12.90
C LEU A 27 -2.66 0.93 -13.57
N ASP A 28 -2.11 0.89 -14.78
CA ASP A 28 -1.90 -0.38 -15.47
C ASP A 28 -1.05 -1.33 -14.61
N TYR A 29 -1.43 -2.60 -14.63
CA TYR A 29 -0.76 -3.64 -13.86
C TYR A 29 0.74 -3.70 -14.10
N GLU A 30 1.17 -3.51 -15.35
CA GLU A 30 2.59 -3.48 -15.73
C GLU A 30 3.34 -2.29 -15.10
N VAL A 31 2.69 -1.14 -14.92
CA VAL A 31 3.27 0.03 -14.25
C VAL A 31 3.39 -0.21 -12.75
N ILE A 32 2.32 -0.71 -12.12
CA ILE A 32 2.33 -1.00 -10.68
C ILE A 32 3.40 -2.01 -10.29
N GLN A 33 3.57 -3.07 -11.07
CA GLN A 33 4.59 -4.09 -10.79
C GLN A 33 6.03 -3.57 -10.85
N LYS A 34 6.26 -2.48 -11.55
CA LYS A 34 7.58 -1.84 -11.63
C LYS A 34 7.88 -0.95 -10.43
N ILE A 35 6.87 -0.54 -9.67
CA ILE A 35 7.07 0.26 -8.45
C ILE A 35 7.57 -0.66 -7.35
N THR A 36 8.81 -0.52 -6.97
CA THR A 36 9.47 -1.35 -5.96
C THR A 36 9.33 -0.81 -4.55
N ALA A 37 9.15 0.50 -4.40
CA ALA A 37 8.96 1.16 -3.12
C ALA A 37 8.13 2.44 -3.25
N ILE A 38 7.41 2.79 -2.20
CA ILE A 38 6.77 4.10 -2.00
C ILE A 38 7.50 4.79 -0.86
N ILE A 39 8.06 5.96 -1.10
CA ILE A 39 8.75 6.74 -0.09
C ILE A 39 7.92 7.98 0.22
N LEU A 40 7.40 8.03 1.44
CA LEU A 40 6.59 9.14 1.95
C LEU A 40 7.48 10.11 2.72
N PHE A 41 7.46 11.36 2.31
CA PHE A 41 8.13 12.45 3.02
C PHE A 41 7.06 13.28 3.72
N ASP A 42 7.04 13.25 5.04
CA ASP A 42 5.99 13.86 5.85
C ASP A 42 6.56 14.64 7.03
N ASP A 43 5.84 15.61 7.51
CA ASP A 43 6.16 16.26 8.77
C ASP A 43 5.32 15.67 9.92
N VAL A 44 5.62 16.09 11.16
CA VAL A 44 5.05 15.53 12.40
C VAL A 44 3.51 15.62 12.46
N HIS A 45 2.89 16.47 11.67
CA HIS A 45 1.45 16.76 11.78
C HIS A 45 0.57 15.90 10.88
N THR A 46 1.13 15.23 9.87
CA THR A 46 0.35 14.55 8.81
C THR A 46 0.53 13.04 8.74
N ALA A 47 1.52 12.49 9.46
CA ALA A 47 1.92 11.08 9.41
C ALA A 47 0.79 10.06 9.51
N THR A 48 -0.22 10.32 10.35
CA THR A 48 -1.30 9.36 10.60
C THR A 48 -2.22 9.15 9.40
N ALA A 49 -2.44 10.17 8.59
CA ALA A 49 -3.33 10.08 7.43
C ALA A 49 -2.76 9.17 6.31
N TRP A 50 -1.44 9.12 6.20
CA TRP A 50 -0.75 8.36 5.15
C TRP A 50 -0.57 6.87 5.46
N ARG A 51 -0.79 6.43 6.69
CA ARG A 51 -0.70 5.02 7.09
C ARG A 51 -1.63 4.09 6.31
N ILE A 52 -2.68 4.65 5.71
CA ILE A 52 -3.57 3.85 4.87
C ILE A 52 -2.85 3.24 3.65
N LEU A 53 -1.80 3.89 3.13
CA LEU A 53 -1.03 3.36 2.02
C LEU A 53 -0.34 2.04 2.35
N GLU A 54 0.24 1.92 3.56
CA GLU A 54 0.91 0.70 4.02
C GLU A 54 -0.04 -0.51 3.97
N ASN A 55 -1.30 -0.30 4.37
CA ASN A 55 -2.31 -1.35 4.42
C ASN A 55 -3.02 -1.56 3.09
N TYR A 56 -3.05 -0.55 2.22
CA TYR A 56 -3.80 -0.60 0.96
C TYR A 56 -2.97 -1.15 -0.21
N THR A 57 -1.72 -0.75 -0.34
CA THR A 57 -0.80 -1.23 -1.38
C THR A 57 -0.08 -2.49 -0.93
N ARG A 58 0.40 -3.29 -1.87
CA ARG A 58 1.34 -4.39 -1.58
C ARG A 58 2.80 -3.96 -1.78
N ILE A 59 3.01 -2.69 -2.09
CA ILE A 59 4.31 -2.10 -2.34
C ILE A 59 4.90 -1.73 -0.98
N PRO A 60 6.18 -2.01 -0.71
CA PRO A 60 6.84 -1.56 0.50
C PRO A 60 6.75 -0.04 0.64
N VAL A 61 6.38 0.43 1.82
CA VAL A 61 6.25 1.87 2.11
C VAL A 61 7.29 2.26 3.14
N GLU A 62 8.18 3.17 2.76
CA GLU A 62 9.14 3.82 3.65
C GLU A 62 8.58 5.19 4.04
N HIS A 63 8.44 5.45 5.32
CA HIS A 63 7.94 6.72 5.83
C HIS A 63 9.06 7.53 6.47
N ILE A 64 9.44 8.62 5.83
CA ILE A 64 10.50 9.53 6.28
C ILE A 64 9.86 10.72 6.97
N MET A 65 9.96 10.74 8.30
CA MET A 65 9.48 11.85 9.12
C MET A 65 10.49 12.98 9.12
N ILE A 66 10.03 14.20 8.85
CA ILE A 66 10.85 15.39 8.73
C ILE A 66 10.52 16.36 9.87
N GLU A 67 11.50 16.59 10.73
CA GLU A 67 11.36 17.59 11.79
C GLU A 67 11.45 19.01 11.21
N ARG A 68 10.49 19.85 11.56
CA ARG A 68 10.52 21.27 11.23
C ARG A 68 11.44 22.02 12.17
N ILE A 69 12.50 22.62 11.62
CA ILE A 69 13.40 23.50 12.41
C ILE A 69 12.71 24.86 12.68
N LYS A 70 11.86 25.32 11.75
CA LYS A 70 11.06 26.54 11.88
C LYS A 70 9.62 26.22 11.48
N GLN A 71 8.65 26.82 12.21
CA GLN A 71 7.22 26.53 11.97
C GLN A 71 6.74 26.78 10.53
N ASN A 72 7.35 27.71 9.82
CA ASN A 72 6.90 28.15 8.49
C ASN A 72 7.79 27.65 7.33
N LYS A 73 8.70 26.69 7.57
CA LYS A 73 9.57 26.17 6.52
C LYS A 73 9.58 24.66 6.54
N SER A 74 8.98 24.05 5.52
CA SER A 74 9.11 22.62 5.26
C SER A 74 10.49 22.33 4.66
N LEU A 75 11.02 21.15 4.96
CA LEU A 75 12.24 20.61 4.36
C LEU A 75 11.92 19.39 3.48
N VAL A 76 10.64 19.15 3.21
CA VAL A 76 10.16 17.99 2.45
C VAL A 76 10.80 17.95 1.08
N ASP A 77 10.77 19.07 0.34
CA ASP A 77 11.31 19.21 -1.02
C ASP A 77 12.80 18.88 -1.09
N ILE A 78 13.56 19.42 -0.13
CA ILE A 78 15.02 19.21 -0.05
C ILE A 78 15.31 17.73 0.24
N LYS A 79 14.59 17.14 1.18
CA LYS A 79 14.79 15.74 1.57
C LYS A 79 14.36 14.78 0.47
N LEU A 80 13.22 15.02 -0.18
CA LEU A 80 12.76 14.24 -1.32
C LEU A 80 13.76 14.33 -2.48
N THR A 81 14.20 15.54 -2.84
CA THR A 81 15.20 15.75 -3.90
C THR A 81 16.49 15.03 -3.60
N ALA A 82 17.03 15.17 -2.38
CA ALA A 82 18.25 14.48 -1.96
C ALA A 82 18.11 12.96 -2.03
N ARG A 83 16.96 12.43 -1.58
CA ARG A 83 16.68 10.99 -1.65
C ARG A 83 16.55 10.50 -3.08
N ALA A 84 15.85 11.20 -3.97
CA ALA A 84 15.74 10.84 -5.38
C ALA A 84 17.11 10.76 -6.06
N CYS A 85 17.98 11.75 -5.84
CA CYS A 85 19.36 11.72 -6.32
C CYS A 85 20.13 10.52 -5.76
N GLN A 86 19.98 10.23 -4.47
CA GLN A 86 20.62 9.07 -3.86
C GLN A 86 20.14 7.74 -4.48
N GLU A 87 18.85 7.56 -4.67
CA GLU A 87 18.28 6.36 -5.29
C GLU A 87 18.79 6.22 -6.74
N HIS A 88 18.80 7.31 -7.50
CA HIS A 88 19.28 7.30 -8.88
C HIS A 88 20.75 6.91 -8.97
N TYR A 89 21.64 7.64 -8.26
CA TYR A 89 23.08 7.45 -8.42
C TYR A 89 23.66 6.26 -7.65
N GLN A 90 23.07 5.89 -6.52
CA GLN A 90 23.60 4.79 -5.70
C GLN A 90 22.92 3.45 -5.97
N LYS A 91 21.61 3.47 -6.24
CA LYS A 91 20.82 2.24 -6.46
C LYS A 91 20.42 2.02 -7.92
N GLN A 92 20.81 2.95 -8.82
CA GLN A 92 20.51 2.88 -10.24
C GLN A 92 19.00 2.86 -10.54
N VAL A 93 18.20 3.53 -9.73
CA VAL A 93 16.78 3.74 -10.01
C VAL A 93 16.67 4.69 -11.20
N ASP A 94 16.02 4.25 -12.27
CA ASP A 94 15.94 4.99 -13.54
C ASP A 94 14.56 5.60 -13.82
N SER A 95 13.58 5.31 -12.97
CA SER A 95 12.20 5.75 -13.15
C SER A 95 11.58 6.17 -11.82
N PHE A 96 10.93 7.33 -11.81
CA PHE A 96 10.33 7.90 -10.63
C PHE A 96 8.87 8.30 -10.87
N VAL A 97 8.02 7.99 -9.91
CA VAL A 97 6.67 8.54 -9.82
C VAL A 97 6.69 9.65 -8.76
N ILE A 98 6.61 10.90 -9.16
CA ILE A 98 6.55 12.05 -8.24
C ILE A 98 5.10 12.37 -7.94
N VAL A 99 4.70 12.32 -6.69
CA VAL A 99 3.35 12.67 -6.24
C VAL A 99 3.41 13.98 -5.48
N SER A 100 3.33 15.07 -6.21
CA SER A 100 3.30 16.44 -5.67
C SER A 100 2.80 17.43 -6.72
N SER A 101 2.14 18.49 -6.26
CA SER A 101 1.68 19.61 -7.08
C SER A 101 2.59 20.85 -6.95
N ASP A 102 3.68 20.74 -6.18
CA ASP A 102 4.61 21.84 -5.96
C ASP A 102 5.57 22.00 -7.15
N SER A 103 5.73 23.24 -7.62
CA SER A 103 6.63 23.57 -8.70
C SER A 103 8.11 23.44 -8.35
N ASP A 104 8.47 23.42 -7.07
CA ASP A 104 9.86 23.32 -6.61
C ASP A 104 10.51 21.99 -7.01
N TYR A 105 9.71 20.93 -7.24
CA TYR A 105 10.19 19.66 -7.79
C TYR A 105 10.63 19.69 -9.25
N TRP A 106 10.36 20.79 -9.97
CA TRP A 106 10.93 20.99 -11.31
C TRP A 106 12.45 20.97 -11.29
N GLY A 107 13.08 21.51 -10.23
CA GLY A 107 14.52 21.46 -10.03
C GLY A 107 15.06 20.03 -9.97
N LEU A 108 14.38 19.12 -9.30
CA LEU A 108 14.74 17.69 -9.26
C LEU A 108 14.64 17.07 -10.66
N ILE A 109 13.48 17.24 -11.32
CA ILE A 109 13.20 16.62 -12.61
C ILE A 109 14.23 17.05 -13.65
N SER A 110 14.55 18.35 -13.71
CA SER A 110 15.53 18.90 -14.64
C SER A 110 16.98 18.49 -14.33
N SER A 111 17.27 18.10 -13.09
CA SER A 111 18.61 17.69 -12.65
C SER A 111 18.93 16.22 -12.94
N LEU A 112 17.94 15.42 -13.29
CA LEU A 112 18.10 13.98 -13.59
C LEU A 112 17.61 13.68 -15.04
N PRO A 113 18.33 14.16 -16.07
CA PRO A 113 17.90 14.05 -17.45
C PRO A 113 17.84 12.61 -17.99
N ASP A 114 18.60 11.71 -17.37
CA ASP A 114 18.64 10.28 -17.73
C ASP A 114 17.54 9.46 -17.02
N ALA A 115 16.83 10.05 -16.06
CA ALA A 115 15.71 9.40 -15.38
C ALA A 115 14.37 9.67 -16.08
N ARG A 116 13.46 8.74 -15.95
CA ARG A 116 12.08 8.87 -16.46
C ARG A 116 11.15 9.26 -15.32
N PHE A 117 10.24 10.16 -15.63
CA PHE A 117 9.30 10.67 -14.63
C PHE A 117 7.84 10.48 -15.07
N LEU A 118 7.01 10.07 -14.11
CA LEU A 118 5.57 10.26 -14.13
C LEU A 118 5.21 11.18 -12.96
N VAL A 119 4.52 12.27 -13.24
CA VAL A 119 4.13 13.24 -12.20
C VAL A 119 2.63 13.14 -11.93
N MET A 120 2.26 12.91 -10.69
CA MET A 120 0.87 12.86 -10.24
C MET A 120 0.54 14.13 -9.47
N ILE A 121 -0.38 14.90 -9.96
CA ILE A 121 -0.70 16.24 -9.44
C ILE A 121 -2.18 16.36 -9.06
N GLU A 122 -2.50 17.28 -8.14
CA GLU A 122 -3.86 17.71 -7.89
C GLU A 122 -4.20 18.90 -8.80
N ARG A 123 -5.37 18.83 -9.45
CA ARG A 123 -5.76 19.76 -10.52
C ARG A 123 -5.74 21.23 -10.09
N GLU A 124 -6.28 21.52 -8.92
CA GLU A 124 -6.42 22.89 -8.41
C GLU A 124 -5.15 23.44 -7.75
N LYS A 125 -4.21 22.58 -7.37
CA LYS A 125 -2.99 22.98 -6.66
C LYS A 125 -1.80 23.20 -7.58
N CYS A 126 -1.75 22.48 -8.71
CA CYS A 126 -0.66 22.61 -9.66
C CYS A 126 -0.85 23.87 -10.51
N GLY A 127 0.11 24.79 -10.44
CA GLY A 127 0.13 26.01 -11.23
C GLY A 127 0.23 25.76 -12.75
N PRO A 128 -0.19 26.72 -13.58
CA PRO A 128 -0.14 26.61 -15.03
C PRO A 128 1.30 26.46 -15.55
N ASP A 129 2.27 27.14 -14.93
CA ASP A 129 3.67 27.11 -15.35
C ASP A 129 4.28 25.72 -15.21
N MET A 130 3.99 25.02 -14.12
CA MET A 130 4.44 23.63 -13.93
C MET A 130 3.84 22.69 -14.97
N LYS A 131 2.55 22.83 -15.29
CA LYS A 131 1.88 22.05 -16.33
C LYS A 131 2.48 22.28 -17.71
N ALA A 132 2.77 23.53 -18.03
CA ALA A 132 3.43 23.91 -19.28
C ALA A 132 4.84 23.30 -19.38
N ALA A 133 5.64 23.42 -18.31
CA ALA A 133 7.00 22.87 -18.26
C ALA A 133 7.02 21.35 -18.43
N LEU A 134 6.11 20.61 -17.77
CA LEU A 134 5.97 19.17 -17.94
C LEU A 134 5.62 18.79 -19.39
N ALA A 135 4.66 19.48 -19.99
CA ALA A 135 4.21 19.22 -21.36
C ALA A 135 5.31 19.53 -22.40
N GLU A 136 6.00 20.66 -22.27
CA GLU A 136 7.10 21.07 -23.14
C GLU A 136 8.29 20.11 -23.09
N SER A 137 8.55 19.54 -21.91
CA SER A 137 9.62 18.55 -21.71
C SER A 137 9.22 17.11 -22.04
N GLY A 138 7.98 16.88 -22.48
CA GLY A 138 7.47 15.56 -22.82
C GLY A 138 7.33 14.61 -21.61
N ILE A 139 7.21 15.17 -20.40
CA ILE A 139 7.04 14.40 -19.17
C ILE A 139 5.57 14.09 -18.98
N PHE A 140 5.27 12.80 -18.79
CA PHE A 140 3.91 12.36 -18.53
C PHE A 140 3.44 12.79 -17.15
N TYR A 141 2.22 13.35 -17.10
CA TYR A 141 1.58 13.63 -15.83
C TYR A 141 0.10 13.23 -15.85
N CYS A 142 -0.46 12.96 -14.68
CA CYS A 142 -1.89 12.68 -14.51
C CYS A 142 -2.45 13.41 -13.28
N TYR A 143 -3.76 13.59 -13.28
CA TYR A 143 -4.45 14.21 -12.15
C TYR A 143 -4.96 13.12 -11.19
N LEU A 144 -4.59 13.21 -9.92
CA LEU A 144 -5.11 12.35 -8.86
C LEU A 144 -6.64 12.44 -8.75
N ASP A 145 -7.19 13.63 -9.05
CA ASP A 145 -8.62 13.91 -9.00
C ASP A 145 -9.44 13.11 -10.01
N ASP A 146 -8.84 12.66 -11.11
CA ASP A 146 -9.53 11.91 -12.16
C ASP A 146 -9.83 10.46 -11.72
N PHE A 147 -9.16 9.96 -10.70
CA PHE A 147 -9.29 8.60 -10.16
C PHE A 147 -10.08 8.52 -8.86
N TYR A 148 -10.42 9.67 -8.25
CA TYR A 148 -11.08 9.70 -6.95
C TYR A 148 -12.40 10.44 -7.00
N SER A 149 -13.48 9.71 -6.78
CA SER A 149 -14.86 10.24 -6.82
C SER A 149 -15.31 10.96 -5.54
N GLY A 150 -14.41 11.18 -4.57
CA GLY A 150 -14.74 11.74 -3.27
C GLY A 150 -15.22 10.71 -2.22
N ASN A 151 -15.42 9.45 -2.60
CA ASN A 151 -15.84 8.39 -1.69
C ASN A 151 -14.64 7.58 -1.16
N SER A 152 -14.26 7.81 0.08
CA SER A 152 -13.17 7.09 0.76
C SER A 152 -13.63 5.81 1.47
N GLU A 153 -14.93 5.53 1.56
CA GLU A 153 -15.46 4.42 2.36
C GLU A 153 -15.00 3.06 1.83
N ASP A 154 -15.00 2.86 0.51
CA ASP A 154 -14.51 1.61 -0.09
C ASP A 154 -13.02 1.40 0.13
N ILE A 155 -12.22 2.48 0.11
CA ILE A 155 -10.78 2.42 0.38
C ILE A 155 -10.53 2.04 1.84
N LYS A 156 -11.23 2.70 2.78
CA LYS A 156 -11.16 2.39 4.22
C LYS A 156 -11.57 0.95 4.51
N LYS A 157 -12.71 0.52 3.95
CA LYS A 157 -13.21 -0.86 4.08
C LYS A 157 -12.21 -1.88 3.58
N ASN A 158 -11.64 -1.65 2.39
CA ASN A 158 -10.65 -2.56 1.81
C ASN A 158 -9.35 -2.60 2.62
N ALA A 159 -8.87 -1.46 3.11
CA ALA A 159 -7.70 -1.39 3.98
C ALA A 159 -7.93 -2.14 5.29
N LEU A 160 -9.11 -1.94 5.91
CA LEU A 160 -9.49 -2.63 7.14
C LEU A 160 -9.56 -4.14 6.94
N PHE A 161 -10.20 -4.62 5.85
CA PHE A 161 -10.26 -6.04 5.56
C PHE A 161 -8.87 -6.65 5.33
N LYS A 162 -7.98 -5.95 4.61
CA LYS A 162 -6.61 -6.44 4.41
C LYS A 162 -5.87 -6.60 5.74
N GLU A 163 -6.01 -5.64 6.66
CA GLU A 163 -5.37 -5.72 7.97
C GLU A 163 -5.98 -6.82 8.84
N MET A 164 -7.31 -7.00 8.79
CA MET A 164 -7.98 -8.10 9.48
C MET A 164 -7.49 -9.46 8.95
N TYR A 165 -7.39 -9.65 7.63
CA TYR A 165 -6.85 -10.88 7.05
C TYR A 165 -5.40 -11.11 7.47
N ARG A 166 -4.56 -10.07 7.41
CA ARG A 166 -3.17 -10.15 7.87
C ARG A 166 -3.07 -10.58 9.33
N TRP A 167 -3.93 -10.02 10.18
CA TRP A 167 -4.00 -10.41 11.59
C TRP A 167 -4.43 -11.87 11.76
N ILE A 168 -5.43 -12.32 11.02
CA ILE A 168 -5.91 -13.72 11.01
C ILE A 168 -4.79 -14.64 10.55
N ASP A 169 -4.14 -14.35 9.44
CA ASP A 169 -3.04 -15.17 8.90
C ASP A 169 -1.86 -15.28 9.86
N ASN A 170 -1.57 -14.22 10.63
CA ASN A 170 -0.49 -14.24 11.63
C ASN A 170 -0.89 -14.88 12.97
N SER A 171 -2.18 -14.90 13.29
CA SER A 171 -2.67 -15.34 14.62
C SER A 171 -3.26 -16.74 14.60
N VAL A 172 -3.79 -17.19 13.46
CA VAL A 172 -4.51 -18.47 13.36
C VAL A 172 -3.71 -19.44 12.50
N HIS A 173 -2.80 -20.19 13.14
CA HIS A 173 -2.12 -21.32 12.52
C HIS A 173 -2.87 -22.63 12.82
N LEU A 174 -4.09 -22.78 12.33
CA LEU A 174 -4.82 -24.04 12.45
C LEU A 174 -4.45 -24.97 11.29
N ASN A 175 -3.52 -25.90 11.53
CA ASN A 175 -3.31 -27.01 10.61
C ASN A 175 -4.31 -28.13 10.95
N VAL A 176 -5.31 -28.26 10.11
CA VAL A 176 -6.40 -29.23 10.32
C VAL A 176 -5.90 -30.68 10.25
N ASN A 177 -4.87 -30.96 9.46
CA ASN A 177 -4.28 -32.30 9.38
C ASN A 177 -3.53 -32.63 10.68
N ASP A 178 -2.75 -31.69 11.20
CA ASP A 178 -2.04 -31.88 12.47
C ASP A 178 -3.02 -32.07 13.64
N MET A 179 -4.12 -31.32 13.64
CA MET A 179 -5.20 -31.48 14.61
C MET A 179 -5.83 -32.86 14.51
N PHE A 180 -6.12 -33.36 13.32
CA PHE A 180 -6.71 -34.68 13.12
C PHE A 180 -5.74 -35.80 13.50
N ASP A 181 -4.45 -35.70 13.13
CA ASP A 181 -3.43 -36.65 13.52
C ASP A 181 -3.20 -36.66 15.04
N ALA A 182 -3.25 -35.50 15.69
CA ALA A 182 -3.20 -35.42 17.14
C ALA A 182 -4.40 -36.12 17.81
N ALA A 183 -5.61 -35.89 17.25
CA ALA A 183 -6.82 -36.55 17.74
C ALA A 183 -6.74 -38.09 17.61
N LEU A 184 -6.28 -38.60 16.47
CA LEU A 184 -6.05 -40.05 16.30
C LEU A 184 -5.04 -40.60 17.29
N ARG A 185 -3.91 -39.94 17.50
CA ARG A 185 -2.91 -40.35 18.50
C ARG A 185 -3.49 -40.36 19.90
N ASN A 186 -4.21 -39.33 20.29
CA ASN A 186 -4.76 -39.17 21.64
C ASN A 186 -5.88 -40.20 21.94
N THR A 187 -6.67 -40.55 20.94
CA THR A 187 -7.77 -41.52 21.05
C THR A 187 -7.32 -42.96 20.81
N ARG A 188 -6.08 -43.15 20.29
CA ARG A 188 -5.58 -44.46 19.85
C ARG A 188 -6.46 -45.12 18.79
N ILE A 189 -7.20 -44.35 18.02
CA ILE A 189 -7.98 -44.87 16.93
C ILE A 189 -7.08 -44.97 15.69
N GLU A 190 -7.06 -46.16 15.10
CA GLU A 190 -6.37 -46.42 13.84
C GLU A 190 -7.37 -46.32 12.69
N MET A 191 -6.97 -45.62 11.66
CA MET A 191 -7.75 -45.45 10.41
C MET A 191 -6.87 -45.74 9.21
N SER A 192 -7.39 -46.52 8.30
CA SER A 192 -6.77 -46.68 6.98
C SER A 192 -6.79 -45.35 6.18
N PRO A 193 -5.95 -45.20 5.17
CA PRO A 193 -5.97 -44.00 4.32
C PRO A 193 -7.31 -43.69 3.71
N ALA A 194 -8.12 -44.68 3.38
CA ALA A 194 -9.46 -44.53 2.83
C ALA A 194 -10.45 -44.00 3.87
N GLU A 195 -10.44 -44.53 5.08
CA GLU A 195 -11.27 -44.09 6.21
C GLU A 195 -10.92 -42.65 6.62
N ARG A 196 -9.63 -42.31 6.68
CA ARG A 196 -9.17 -40.94 6.97
C ARG A 196 -9.73 -39.95 5.92
N ARG A 197 -9.66 -40.27 4.64
CA ARG A 197 -10.19 -39.44 3.56
C ARG A 197 -11.70 -39.27 3.68
N GLN A 198 -12.42 -40.36 3.96
CA GLN A 198 -13.89 -40.33 4.13
C GLN A 198 -14.29 -39.46 5.33
N PHE A 199 -13.58 -39.62 6.46
CA PHE A 199 -13.83 -38.82 7.66
C PHE A 199 -13.55 -37.33 7.41
N TYR A 200 -12.45 -37.02 6.72
CA TYR A 200 -12.10 -35.67 6.35
C TYR A 200 -13.21 -35.01 5.51
N GLU A 201 -13.63 -35.67 4.42
CA GLU A 201 -14.66 -35.16 3.55
C GLU A 201 -16.02 -34.97 4.25
N LYS A 202 -16.36 -35.89 5.13
CA LYS A 202 -17.66 -35.85 5.81
C LYS A 202 -17.73 -34.84 6.95
N HIS A 203 -16.68 -34.70 7.73
CA HIS A 203 -16.73 -33.97 9.01
C HIS A 203 -15.80 -32.77 9.08
N ILE A 204 -14.61 -32.87 8.52
CA ILE A 204 -13.58 -31.84 8.67
C ILE A 204 -13.74 -30.76 7.61
N ARG A 205 -13.94 -31.14 6.37
CA ARG A 205 -14.12 -30.17 5.25
C ARG A 205 -15.28 -29.20 5.47
N HIS A 206 -16.25 -29.58 6.26
CA HIS A 206 -17.46 -28.80 6.55
C HIS A 206 -17.43 -28.15 7.94
N MET A 207 -16.24 -27.91 8.48
CA MET A 207 -16.12 -27.08 9.69
C MET A 207 -16.72 -25.70 9.46
N THR A 208 -17.42 -25.21 10.46
CA THR A 208 -17.96 -23.85 10.47
C THR A 208 -17.29 -23.04 11.56
N LEU A 209 -16.93 -21.81 11.22
CA LEU A 209 -16.43 -20.83 12.16
C LEU A 209 -17.59 -19.92 12.54
N THR A 210 -17.87 -19.79 13.83
CA THR A 210 -18.91 -18.92 14.35
C THR A 210 -18.29 -17.85 15.25
N ILE A 211 -18.88 -16.67 15.27
CA ILE A 211 -18.47 -15.55 16.13
C ILE A 211 -19.65 -15.19 17.02
N ASP A 212 -19.44 -15.19 18.32
CA ASP A 212 -20.47 -14.79 19.30
C ASP A 212 -20.61 -13.26 19.40
N GLU A 213 -21.61 -12.79 20.16
CA GLU A 213 -21.89 -11.38 20.39
C GLU A 213 -20.73 -10.63 21.06
N ASN A 214 -19.84 -11.33 21.74
CA ASN A 214 -18.66 -10.77 22.40
C ASN A 214 -17.41 -10.79 21.51
N GLY A 215 -17.52 -11.30 20.26
CA GLY A 215 -16.42 -11.42 19.33
C GLY A 215 -15.53 -12.66 19.53
N ASN A 216 -15.96 -13.63 20.37
CA ASN A 216 -15.21 -14.87 20.51
C ASN A 216 -15.46 -15.80 19.33
N VAL A 217 -14.38 -16.40 18.84
CA VAL A 217 -14.41 -17.34 17.72
C VAL A 217 -14.50 -18.75 18.22
N SER A 218 -15.46 -19.51 17.73
CA SER A 218 -15.58 -20.95 17.95
C SER A 218 -15.58 -21.70 16.61
N ILE A 219 -15.03 -22.92 16.63
CA ILE A 219 -14.97 -23.79 15.47
C ILE A 219 -15.75 -25.05 15.78
N GLU A 220 -16.74 -25.33 14.95
CA GLU A 220 -17.59 -26.51 15.11
C GLU A 220 -17.36 -27.50 13.97
N LEU A 221 -17.21 -28.76 14.35
CA LEU A 221 -17.22 -29.88 13.40
C LEU A 221 -18.67 -30.27 13.09
N LYS A 222 -18.97 -30.56 11.85
CA LYS A 222 -20.29 -31.08 11.47
C LYS A 222 -20.46 -32.46 12.11
N ARG A 223 -21.34 -32.54 13.11
CA ARG A 223 -21.81 -33.82 13.65
C ARG A 223 -22.83 -34.38 12.65
N GLY A 224 -22.50 -35.46 11.98
CA GLY A 224 -23.36 -36.11 11.01
C GLY A 224 -24.61 -36.70 11.61
#